data_ac7a7d47cbb9f030256aeef6edaeed56
#
_entry.id   ac7a7d47cbb9f030256aeef6edaeed56
#
_cell.length_a   1.000
_cell.length_b   1.000
_cell.length_c   1.000
_cell.angle_alpha   90.00
_cell.angle_beta   90.00
_cell.angle_gamma   90.00
#
_symmetry.space_group_name_H-M   'P 1'
#
loop_
_entity.id
_entity.type
_entity.pdbx_description
1 polymer ?
#
loop_
_entity_poly.entity_id
_entity_poly.type
_entity_poly.pdbx_seq_one_letter_code
_entity_poly.pdbx_strand_id
1 'polypeptide(L)'
;MHSKLLATAAVVAALGGVSPVVHAQATKQARGDAPTAGASAGFNVLQGRWVRPDGGYTIAIRGVAADGQLDAMYFNPNGLPFSKAQAALDGKIIRVSLELQAGGYSGSTYELTYDPASDQLKGTYYQAVAKQRYEIFFVRK
;
A
#
# COMPACT_ATOMS: atom_id res chain seq x y z
N MET A 1 -5.99 79.84 17.88
CA MET A 1 -7.16 80.59 17.40
C MET A 1 -8.15 79.56 16.82
N HIS A 2 -9.28 79.43 17.55
CA HIS A 2 -10.65 79.23 17.05
C HIS A 2 -10.88 78.19 15.97
N SER A 3 -11.79 77.29 15.99
CA SER A 3 -13.10 77.13 16.66
C SER A 3 -13.59 75.71 16.39
N LYS A 4 -14.12 75.10 17.41
CA LYS A 4 -15.44 74.46 17.53
C LYS A 4 -16.26 74.30 16.26
N LEU A 5 -16.78 73.11 16.04
CA LEU A 5 -18.23 72.91 15.93
C LEU A 5 -18.59 71.42 16.05
N LEU A 6 -19.51 71.21 16.96
CA LEU A 6 -20.29 70.00 17.18
C LEU A 6 -21.33 69.79 16.04
N ALA A 7 -21.65 68.58 15.75
CA ALA A 7 -22.98 68.11 15.32
C ALA A 7 -23.02 66.60 15.41
N THR A 8 -23.55 66.06 16.45
CA THR A 8 -24.88 65.53 16.69
C THR A 8 -25.37 64.45 15.76
N ALA A 9 -25.40 63.26 16.34
CA ALA A 9 -26.40 62.19 16.28
C ALA A 9 -27.09 61.81 14.95
N ALA A 10 -26.98 60.55 14.62
CA ALA A 10 -28.12 59.73 14.23
C ALA A 10 -27.87 58.27 14.53
N VAL A 11 -28.55 57.80 15.56
CA VAL A 11 -28.75 56.39 15.87
C VAL A 11 -29.74 55.84 14.86
N VAL A 12 -29.31 54.91 14.01
CA VAL A 12 -30.25 54.04 13.32
C VAL A 12 -29.88 52.62 13.71
N ALA A 13 -30.66 52.07 14.61
CA ALA A 13 -30.68 50.66 14.90
C ALA A 13 -31.30 49.90 13.71
N ALA A 14 -30.50 49.26 12.90
CA ALA A 14 -30.92 48.24 11.99
C ALA A 14 -30.57 46.91 12.58
N LEU A 15 -31.55 46.24 13.14
CA LEU A 15 -31.55 44.81 13.43
C LEU A 15 -31.51 44.08 12.11
N GLY A 16 -30.29 43.82 11.63
CA GLY A 16 -30.05 42.91 10.52
C GLY A 16 -29.55 41.60 11.14
N GLY A 17 -30.41 40.59 11.10
CA GLY A 17 -30.06 39.24 11.55
C GLY A 17 -28.86 38.73 10.77
N VAL A 18 -27.73 38.63 11.49
CA VAL A 18 -26.59 37.91 10.98
C VAL A 18 -26.87 36.45 11.23
N SER A 19 -27.41 35.78 10.24
CA SER A 19 -27.36 34.32 10.22
C SER A 19 -25.91 33.90 10.22
N PRO A 20 -25.44 33.07 11.18
CA PRO A 20 -24.12 32.47 11.06
C PRO A 20 -24.17 31.56 9.82
N VAL A 21 -23.54 31.99 8.75
CA VAL A 21 -23.16 31.06 7.69
C VAL A 21 -22.20 30.07 8.35
N VAL A 22 -22.75 28.96 8.78
CA VAL A 22 -21.96 27.79 9.12
C VAL A 22 -21.26 27.42 7.83
N HIS A 23 -20.06 27.91 7.65
CA HIS A 23 -19.13 27.32 6.74
C HIS A 23 -18.87 25.92 7.28
N ALA A 24 -19.66 24.95 6.78
CA ALA A 24 -19.24 23.60 6.79
C ALA A 24 -17.92 23.59 6.00
N GLN A 25 -16.81 23.78 6.68
CA GLN A 25 -15.55 23.35 6.16
C GLN A 25 -15.73 21.83 5.98
N ALA A 26 -16.00 21.44 4.75
CA ALA A 26 -15.68 20.12 4.33
C ALA A 26 -14.18 20.01 4.59
N THR A 27 -13.83 19.54 5.77
CA THR A 27 -12.53 18.94 5.99
C THR A 27 -12.49 17.85 4.94
N LYS A 28 -11.79 18.14 3.87
CA LYS A 28 -11.31 17.16 2.95
C LYS A 28 -10.35 16.33 3.81
N GLN A 29 -10.95 15.42 4.60
CA GLN A 29 -10.20 14.33 5.15
C GLN A 29 -9.56 13.73 3.92
N ALA A 30 -8.23 13.88 3.84
CA ALA A 30 -7.45 12.99 3.05
C ALA A 30 -7.87 11.61 3.56
N ARG A 31 -8.81 10.97 2.84
CA ARG A 31 -8.97 9.55 2.89
C ARG A 31 -7.63 9.04 2.43
N GLY A 32 -6.74 8.81 3.38
CA GLY A 32 -5.81 7.74 3.20
C GLY A 32 -6.71 6.59 2.85
N ASP A 33 -6.53 6.03 1.67
CA ASP A 33 -7.30 4.89 1.20
C ASP A 33 -7.26 3.85 2.31
N ALA A 34 -8.30 3.86 3.16
CA ALA A 34 -8.53 2.76 4.07
C ALA A 34 -8.75 1.55 3.16
N PRO A 35 -7.91 0.51 3.25
CA PRO A 35 -7.98 -0.62 2.36
C PRO A 35 -9.40 -1.17 2.46
N THR A 36 -10.09 -1.13 1.37
CA THR A 36 -11.44 -1.62 1.26
C THR A 36 -11.43 -3.11 1.61
N ALA A 37 -12.34 -3.58 2.43
CA ALA A 37 -12.45 -5.01 2.78
C ALA A 37 -12.43 -5.93 1.54
N GLY A 38 -12.85 -5.42 0.39
CA GLY A 38 -12.75 -6.10 -0.91
C GLY A 38 -11.32 -6.29 -1.42
N ALA A 39 -10.38 -5.40 -1.09
CA ALA A 39 -8.98 -5.56 -1.47
C ALA A 39 -8.33 -6.70 -0.68
N SER A 40 -8.59 -6.79 0.63
CA SER A 40 -8.11 -7.90 1.47
C SER A 40 -8.61 -9.25 0.99
N ALA A 41 -9.90 -9.35 0.62
CA ALA A 41 -10.48 -10.57 0.08
C ALA A 41 -9.81 -10.98 -1.25
N GLY A 42 -9.46 -10.01 -2.09
CA GLY A 42 -8.72 -10.25 -3.34
C GLY A 42 -7.32 -10.79 -3.11
N PHE A 43 -6.63 -10.32 -2.07
CA PHE A 43 -5.27 -10.77 -1.76
C PHE A 43 -5.20 -12.12 -1.06
N ASN A 44 -6.28 -12.62 -0.49
CA ASN A 44 -6.29 -13.92 0.19
C ASN A 44 -5.91 -15.08 -0.73
N VAL A 45 -6.07 -14.92 -2.03
CA VAL A 45 -5.62 -15.88 -3.03
C VAL A 45 -4.10 -16.11 -2.98
N LEU A 46 -3.33 -15.16 -2.44
CA LEU A 46 -1.87 -15.28 -2.31
C LEU A 46 -1.44 -16.18 -1.16
N GLN A 47 -2.31 -16.46 -0.20
CA GLN A 47 -1.97 -17.31 0.96
C GLN A 47 -1.63 -18.71 0.51
N GLY A 48 -0.56 -19.26 1.09
CA GLY A 48 -0.11 -20.60 0.83
C GLY A 48 1.41 -20.70 0.68
N ARG A 49 1.84 -21.86 0.21
CA ARG A 49 3.25 -22.12 -0.08
C ARG A 49 3.47 -22.07 -1.59
N TRP A 50 4.47 -21.32 -1.97
CA TRP A 50 4.85 -21.10 -3.36
C TRP A 50 6.26 -21.60 -3.58
N VAL A 51 6.45 -22.52 -4.50
CA VAL A 51 7.74 -23.20 -4.72
C VAL A 51 8.24 -22.94 -6.14
N ARG A 52 9.51 -22.58 -6.27
CA ARG A 52 10.18 -22.52 -7.57
C ARG A 52 10.54 -23.94 -8.03
N PRO A 53 10.08 -24.37 -9.21
CA PRO A 53 10.37 -25.72 -9.71
C PRO A 53 11.86 -25.94 -10.01
N ASP A 54 12.60 -24.88 -10.33
CA ASP A 54 13.99 -24.91 -10.78
C ASP A 54 15.02 -24.96 -9.65
N GLY A 55 14.64 -24.79 -8.39
CA GLY A 55 15.61 -24.70 -7.30
C GLY A 55 15.09 -25.02 -5.90
N GLY A 56 13.82 -25.35 -5.77
CA GLY A 56 13.21 -25.68 -4.47
C GLY A 56 13.06 -24.50 -3.51
N TYR A 57 13.35 -23.29 -3.95
CA TYR A 57 13.10 -22.05 -3.19
C TYR A 57 11.62 -21.90 -2.89
N THR A 58 11.30 -21.56 -1.64
CA THR A 58 9.91 -21.49 -1.20
C THR A 58 9.62 -20.12 -0.61
N ILE A 59 8.45 -19.59 -0.96
CA ILE A 59 7.84 -18.45 -0.28
C ILE A 59 6.59 -18.97 0.42
N ALA A 60 6.49 -18.78 1.73
CA ALA A 60 5.27 -19.08 2.48
C ALA A 60 4.59 -17.76 2.83
N ILE A 61 3.38 -17.56 2.35
CA ILE A 61 2.53 -16.40 2.68
C ILE A 61 1.46 -16.90 3.63
N ARG A 62 1.52 -16.46 4.88
CA ARG A 62 0.62 -16.89 5.96
C ARG A 62 -0.61 -16.02 6.08
N GLY A 63 -0.47 -14.76 5.74
CA GLY A 63 -1.54 -13.79 5.83
C GLY A 63 -1.29 -12.57 4.95
N VAL A 64 -2.36 -11.84 4.70
CA VAL A 64 -2.33 -10.58 3.97
C VAL A 64 -3.17 -9.57 4.74
N ALA A 65 -2.55 -8.46 5.10
CA ALA A 65 -3.24 -7.36 5.74
C ALA A 65 -4.10 -6.58 4.73
N ALA A 66 -5.02 -5.79 5.24
CA ALA A 66 -5.95 -5.02 4.43
C ALA A 66 -5.23 -4.01 3.49
N ASP A 67 -4.07 -3.51 3.89
CA ASP A 67 -3.21 -2.61 3.10
C ASP A 67 -2.31 -3.35 2.10
N GLY A 68 -2.42 -4.68 2.01
CA GLY A 68 -1.62 -5.52 1.14
C GLY A 68 -0.30 -5.99 1.75
N GLN A 69 0.04 -5.60 2.98
CA GLN A 69 1.24 -6.11 3.63
C GLN A 69 1.13 -7.62 3.84
N LEU A 70 2.19 -8.34 3.45
CA LEU A 70 2.23 -9.79 3.51
C LEU A 70 2.97 -10.26 4.77
N ASP A 71 2.38 -11.19 5.51
CA ASP A 71 3.11 -12.04 6.46
C ASP A 71 3.71 -13.19 5.68
N ALA A 72 4.95 -13.02 5.25
CA ALA A 72 5.63 -13.94 4.36
C ALA A 72 7.04 -14.28 4.84
N MET A 73 7.51 -15.48 4.50
CA MET A 73 8.83 -16.00 4.82
C MET A 73 9.41 -16.70 3.58
N TYR A 74 10.69 -16.48 3.36
CA TYR A 74 11.47 -17.17 2.33
C TYR A 74 12.22 -18.35 2.93
N PHE A 75 12.32 -19.46 2.20
CA PHE A 75 13.05 -20.66 2.62
C PHE A 75 14.02 -21.13 1.54
N ASN A 76 15.29 -21.34 1.95
CA ASN A 76 16.35 -21.89 1.11
C ASN A 76 17.53 -22.47 1.94
N PRO A 77 17.45 -23.65 2.53
CA PRO A 77 16.28 -24.31 3.11
C PRO A 77 15.76 -23.63 4.36
N ASN A 78 16.62 -22.83 5.04
CA ASN A 78 16.30 -22.14 6.29
C ASN A 78 15.38 -20.93 6.03
N GLY A 79 14.52 -20.61 7.00
CA GLY A 79 13.63 -19.47 6.92
C GLY A 79 14.39 -18.15 7.02
N LEU A 80 14.15 -17.24 6.08
CA LEU A 80 14.67 -15.88 6.04
C LEU A 80 13.50 -14.90 5.94
N PRO A 81 13.47 -13.86 6.80
CA PRO A 81 12.43 -12.84 6.70
C PRO A 81 12.66 -11.96 5.47
N PHE A 82 11.57 -11.40 4.96
CA PHE A 82 11.63 -10.29 4.02
C PHE A 82 11.73 -8.96 4.77
N SER A 83 12.54 -8.03 4.25
CA SER A 83 12.53 -6.62 4.70
C SER A 83 11.31 -5.88 4.18
N LYS A 84 10.81 -6.30 3.02
CA LYS A 84 9.59 -5.80 2.41
C LYS A 84 8.81 -6.97 1.81
N ALA A 85 7.51 -7.01 2.10
CA ALA A 85 6.60 -7.97 1.52
C ALA A 85 5.23 -7.30 1.34
N GLN A 86 4.91 -6.95 0.10
CA GLN A 86 3.76 -6.12 -0.23
C GLN A 86 3.02 -6.66 -1.44
N ALA A 87 1.70 -6.73 -1.35
CA ALA A 87 0.80 -6.92 -2.48
C ALA A 87 0.11 -5.61 -2.84
N ALA A 88 -0.15 -5.40 -4.12
CA ALA A 88 -0.89 -4.27 -4.62
C ALA A 88 -1.79 -4.68 -5.78
N LEU A 89 -2.91 -3.99 -5.95
CA LEU A 89 -3.78 -4.13 -7.10
C LEU A 89 -3.40 -3.10 -8.16
N ASP A 90 -3.21 -3.58 -9.39
CA ASP A 90 -3.08 -2.77 -10.58
C ASP A 90 -4.23 -3.16 -11.52
N GLY A 91 -5.36 -2.44 -11.39
CA GLY A 91 -6.63 -2.88 -11.97
C GLY A 91 -7.10 -4.19 -11.36
N LYS A 92 -7.14 -5.25 -12.17
CA LYS A 92 -7.48 -6.62 -11.74
C LYS A 92 -6.24 -7.48 -11.49
N ILE A 93 -5.05 -6.95 -11.70
CA ILE A 93 -3.79 -7.67 -11.59
C ILE A 93 -3.25 -7.51 -10.17
N ILE A 94 -2.92 -8.62 -9.53
CA ILE A 94 -2.25 -8.62 -8.22
C ILE A 94 -0.76 -8.65 -8.45
N ARG A 95 -0.06 -7.61 -7.99
CA ARG A 95 1.40 -7.53 -7.97
C ARG A 95 1.91 -7.84 -6.58
N VAL A 96 3.05 -8.51 -6.50
CA VAL A 96 3.73 -8.87 -5.25
C VAL A 96 5.18 -8.42 -5.35
N SER A 97 5.59 -7.56 -4.43
CA SER A 97 6.97 -7.07 -4.29
C SER A 97 7.56 -7.58 -3.00
N LEU A 98 8.69 -8.27 -3.09
CA LEU A 98 9.39 -8.84 -1.94
C LEU A 98 10.86 -8.41 -1.97
N GLU A 99 11.44 -8.14 -0.81
CA GLU A 99 12.86 -7.82 -0.67
C GLU A 99 13.48 -8.68 0.44
N LEU A 100 14.59 -9.33 0.11
CA LEU A 100 15.36 -10.15 1.05
C LEU A 100 16.35 -9.28 1.85
N GLN A 101 16.45 -9.54 3.13
CA GLN A 101 17.26 -8.74 4.05
C GLN A 101 18.52 -9.47 4.53
N ALA A 102 18.55 -10.79 4.51
CA ALA A 102 19.54 -11.59 5.25
C ALA A 102 20.51 -12.36 4.35
N GLY A 103 21.69 -12.62 4.88
CA GLY A 103 22.72 -13.43 4.24
C GLY A 103 23.24 -12.81 2.95
N GLY A 104 23.61 -13.63 1.98
CA GLY A 104 24.06 -13.20 0.65
C GLY A 104 22.96 -12.67 -0.27
N TYR A 105 21.74 -12.50 0.26
CA TYR A 105 20.56 -12.06 -0.50
C TYR A 105 20.15 -10.62 -0.24
N SER A 106 20.82 -9.91 0.66
CA SER A 106 20.46 -8.53 1.04
C SER A 106 20.29 -7.63 -0.18
N GLY A 107 19.13 -6.99 -0.28
CA GLY A 107 18.75 -6.13 -1.40
C GLY A 107 18.25 -6.89 -2.64
N SER A 108 18.23 -8.22 -2.62
CA SER A 108 17.62 -9.01 -3.70
C SER A 108 16.12 -8.91 -3.64
N THR A 109 15.48 -8.75 -4.80
CA THR A 109 14.05 -8.47 -4.91
C THR A 109 13.34 -9.46 -5.81
N TYR A 110 12.09 -9.74 -5.48
CA TYR A 110 11.12 -10.40 -6.35
C TYR A 110 10.04 -9.40 -6.75
N GLU A 111 9.80 -9.27 -8.03
CA GLU A 111 8.66 -8.55 -8.60
C GLU A 111 7.80 -9.55 -9.34
N LEU A 112 6.66 -9.89 -8.75
CA LEU A 112 5.82 -10.99 -9.21
C LEU A 112 4.42 -10.49 -9.53
N THR A 113 3.74 -11.20 -10.42
CA THR A 113 2.33 -11.03 -10.74
C THR A 113 1.62 -12.37 -10.54
N TYR A 114 0.46 -12.34 -9.89
CA TYR A 114 -0.36 -13.53 -9.78
C TYR A 114 -1.11 -13.80 -11.08
N ASP A 115 -0.94 -15.01 -11.61
CA ASP A 115 -1.67 -15.51 -12.76
C ASP A 115 -2.76 -16.49 -12.31
N PRO A 116 -4.03 -16.08 -12.30
CA PRO A 116 -5.12 -16.95 -11.85
C PRO A 116 -5.40 -18.12 -12.79
N ALA A 117 -5.05 -18.00 -14.08
CA ALA A 117 -5.28 -19.06 -15.04
C ALA A 117 -4.40 -20.29 -14.78
N SER A 118 -3.18 -20.09 -14.28
CA SER A 118 -2.23 -21.16 -13.99
C SER A 118 -1.96 -21.36 -12.50
N ASP A 119 -2.57 -20.54 -11.62
CA ASP A 119 -2.29 -20.46 -10.18
C ASP A 119 -0.79 -20.37 -9.90
N GLN A 120 -0.16 -19.39 -10.51
CA GLN A 120 1.28 -19.15 -10.41
C GLN A 120 1.59 -17.71 -10.05
N LEU A 121 2.72 -17.50 -9.36
CA LEU A 121 3.35 -16.21 -9.25
C LEU A 121 4.48 -16.13 -10.28
N LYS A 122 4.37 -15.22 -11.23
CA LYS A 122 5.32 -15.06 -12.36
C LYS A 122 5.96 -13.70 -12.31
N GLY A 123 7.24 -13.62 -12.64
CA GLY A 123 7.93 -12.36 -12.75
C GLY A 123 9.44 -12.49 -12.72
N THR A 124 10.09 -11.54 -12.07
CA THR A 124 11.53 -11.45 -12.06
C THR A 124 12.11 -11.53 -10.66
N TYR A 125 13.28 -12.14 -10.58
CA TYR A 125 14.15 -12.11 -9.42
C TYR A 125 15.40 -11.31 -9.77
N TYR A 126 15.69 -10.27 -9.00
CA TYR A 126 16.93 -9.53 -9.07
C TYR A 126 17.85 -9.93 -7.94
N GLN A 127 19.01 -10.49 -8.27
CA GLN A 127 20.05 -10.82 -7.32
C GLN A 127 21.00 -9.64 -7.15
N ALA A 128 20.97 -9.00 -6.00
CA ALA A 128 21.71 -7.76 -5.76
C ALA A 128 23.24 -7.96 -5.77
N VAL A 129 23.74 -9.07 -5.25
CA VAL A 129 25.18 -9.37 -5.16
C VAL A 129 25.79 -9.58 -6.56
N ALA A 130 25.16 -10.42 -7.37
CA ALA A 130 25.62 -10.69 -8.74
C ALA A 130 25.14 -9.63 -9.74
N LYS A 131 24.23 -8.72 -9.34
CA LYS A 131 23.59 -7.70 -10.19
C LYS A 131 22.94 -8.33 -11.44
N GLN A 132 22.31 -9.50 -11.26
CA GLN A 132 21.67 -10.27 -12.32
C GLN A 132 20.18 -10.35 -12.10
N ARG A 133 19.44 -10.42 -13.21
CA ARG A 133 17.99 -10.57 -13.23
C ARG A 133 17.61 -11.86 -13.92
N TYR A 134 16.65 -12.57 -13.35
CA TYR A 134 16.17 -13.85 -13.82
C TYR A 134 14.65 -13.81 -13.97
N GLU A 135 14.14 -14.32 -15.06
CA GLU A 135 12.71 -14.64 -15.19
C GLU A 135 12.44 -15.92 -14.40
N ILE A 136 11.45 -15.84 -13.51
CA ILE A 136 11.12 -16.94 -12.61
C ILE A 136 9.61 -17.09 -12.44
N PHE A 137 9.20 -18.24 -11.94
CA PHE A 137 7.84 -18.44 -11.47
C PHE A 137 7.81 -19.38 -10.27
N PHE A 138 6.73 -19.25 -9.50
CA PHE A 138 6.42 -20.12 -8.40
C PHE A 138 5.09 -20.81 -8.66
N VAL A 139 5.01 -22.07 -8.28
CA VAL A 139 3.79 -22.85 -8.29
C VAL A 139 3.30 -23.06 -6.87
N ARG A 140 2.00 -23.19 -6.70
CA ARG A 140 1.40 -23.50 -5.41
C ARG A 140 1.69 -24.95 -5.03
N LYS A 141 1.98 -25.18 -3.72
CA LYS A 141 2.16 -26.51 -3.14
C LYS A 141 1.07 -26.82 -2.14
#